data_b1f940ebca976f24ae61c0bc77e83781
#
_entry.id   b1f940ebca976f24ae61c0bc77e83781
#
_cell.length_a   1.000
_cell.length_b   1.000
_cell.length_c   1.000
_cell.angle_alpha   90.00
_cell.angle_beta   90.00
_cell.angle_gamma   90.00
#
_symmetry.space_group_name_H-M   'P 1'
#
loop_
_entity.id
_entity.type
_entity.pdbx_description
1 polymer ?
#
loop_
_entity_poly.entity_id
_entity_poly.type
_entity_poly.pdbx_seq_one_letter_code
_entity_poly.pdbx_strand_id
1 'polypeptide(L)'
;GKRLINAKRIERELPFSMLFEGKRVYDTLEDGENLFLQGIIDTAFEEDGEWVLVDYKTDRVTSGEELIKRYKIQMDLYKEALQRLTGMPVKACYIYSFRLHDAIIVD
;
A
#
# COMPACT_ATOMS: atom_id res chain seq x y z
N GLY A 1 -5.25 -14.16 9.14
CA GLY A 1 -4.66 -15.45 8.93
C GLY A 1 -3.49 -15.72 9.88
N LYS A 2 -2.83 -16.82 9.67
CA LYS A 2 -1.70 -17.23 10.52
C LYS A 2 -0.57 -16.20 10.56
N ARG A 3 -0.31 -15.51 9.45
CA ARG A 3 0.75 -14.49 9.39
C ARG A 3 0.48 -13.35 10.36
N LEU A 4 -0.75 -12.88 10.42
CA LEU A 4 -1.12 -11.79 11.33
C LEU A 4 -0.99 -12.22 12.80
N ILE A 5 -1.35 -13.45 13.11
CA ILE A 5 -1.27 -13.97 14.47
C ILE A 5 0.19 -14.02 14.96
N ASN A 6 1.11 -14.35 14.07
CA ASN A 6 2.53 -14.49 14.41
C ASN A 6 3.35 -13.23 14.23
N ALA A 7 2.72 -12.14 13.77
CA ALA A 7 3.42 -10.89 13.55
C ALA A 7 3.84 -10.25 14.88
N LYS A 8 5.06 -9.70 14.93
CA LYS A 8 5.58 -9.00 16.10
C LYS A 8 4.88 -7.69 16.34
N ARG A 9 4.43 -7.04 15.29
CA ARG A 9 3.82 -5.71 15.35
C ARG A 9 2.77 -5.61 14.25
N ILE A 10 1.59 -5.13 14.64
CA ILE A 10 0.48 -4.91 13.70
C ILE A 10 0.02 -3.47 13.88
N GLU A 11 -0.02 -2.74 12.77
CA GLU A 11 -0.56 -1.38 12.73
C GLU A 11 -1.81 -1.38 11.87
N ARG A 12 -2.88 -0.78 12.36
CA ARG A 12 -4.14 -0.63 11.63
C ARG A 12 -4.52 0.83 11.52
N GLU A 13 -5.09 1.19 10.38
CA GLU A 13 -5.55 2.55 10.13
C GLU A 13 -4.43 3.57 10.39
N LEU A 14 -3.25 3.30 9.85
CA LEU A 14 -2.08 4.14 10.04
C LEU A 14 -2.14 5.35 9.11
N PRO A 15 -2.34 6.57 9.66
CA PRO A 15 -2.40 7.75 8.80
C PRO A 15 -1.00 8.21 8.39
N PHE A 16 -0.92 8.82 7.22
CA PHE A 16 0.30 9.47 6.79
C PHE A 16 -0.01 10.78 6.06
N SER A 17 0.97 11.69 6.11
CA SER A 17 0.93 12.97 5.37
C SER A 17 2.36 13.24 4.94
N MET A 18 2.62 13.32 3.65
CA MET A 18 3.98 13.58 3.19
C MET A 18 4.02 14.08 1.74
N LEU A 19 5.18 14.61 1.36
CA LEU A 19 5.40 15.08 0.01
C LEU A 19 5.93 13.93 -0.86
N PHE A 20 5.37 13.84 -2.06
CA PHE A 20 5.82 12.93 -3.10
C PHE A 20 6.15 13.73 -4.35
N GLU A 21 7.05 13.22 -5.18
CA GLU A 21 7.31 13.83 -6.48
C GLU A 21 6.04 13.76 -7.33
N GLY A 22 5.57 14.91 -7.83
CA GLY A 22 4.29 15.02 -8.52
C GLY A 22 4.20 14.17 -9.78
N LYS A 23 5.30 13.99 -10.51
CA LYS A 23 5.33 13.17 -11.73
C LYS A 23 4.96 11.70 -11.49
N ARG A 24 5.14 11.22 -10.28
CA ARG A 24 4.75 9.84 -9.94
C ARG A 24 3.24 9.62 -10.01
N VAL A 25 2.48 10.71 -9.87
CA VAL A 25 1.01 10.67 -9.86
C VAL A 25 0.44 11.27 -11.15
N TYR A 26 1.02 12.37 -11.61
CA TYR A 26 0.56 13.07 -12.82
C TYR A 26 1.74 13.33 -13.76
N ASP A 27 1.71 12.72 -14.94
CA ASP A 27 2.76 12.85 -15.95
C ASP A 27 2.92 14.27 -16.47
N THR A 28 1.86 15.08 -16.36
CA THR A 28 1.84 16.45 -16.85
C THR A 28 2.59 17.44 -15.97
N LEU A 29 2.98 17.04 -14.76
CA LEU A 29 3.72 17.91 -13.87
C LEU A 29 5.21 17.97 -14.25
N GLU A 30 5.82 19.12 -13.97
CA GLU A 30 7.24 19.31 -14.25
C GLU A 30 8.11 18.62 -13.19
N ASP A 31 9.39 18.37 -13.55
CA ASP A 31 10.37 17.85 -12.62
C ASP A 31 10.52 18.78 -11.41
N GLY A 32 10.61 18.20 -10.25
CA GLY A 32 10.78 18.96 -9.01
C GLY A 32 9.48 19.44 -8.37
N GLU A 33 8.35 19.32 -9.06
CA GLU A 33 7.07 19.64 -8.44
C GLU A 33 6.68 18.52 -7.48
N ASN A 34 6.25 18.91 -6.27
CA ASN A 34 5.84 17.98 -5.23
C ASN A 34 4.37 18.08 -4.94
N LEU A 35 3.77 16.95 -4.58
CA LEU A 35 2.40 16.89 -4.10
C LEU A 35 2.40 16.51 -2.64
N PHE A 36 1.60 17.21 -1.86
CA PHE A 36 1.33 16.82 -0.48
C PHE A 36 0.16 15.85 -0.48
N LEU A 37 0.43 14.61 -0.08
CA LEU A 37 -0.59 13.57 -0.07
C LEU A 37 -0.86 13.09 1.35
N GLN A 38 -2.12 12.84 1.64
CA GLN A 38 -2.58 12.27 2.89
C GLN A 38 -3.31 10.98 2.60
N GLY A 39 -3.14 10.00 3.47
CA GLY A 39 -3.84 8.73 3.32
C GLY A 39 -3.84 7.95 4.60
N ILE A 40 -4.50 6.80 4.55
CA ILE A 40 -4.58 5.86 5.68
C ILE A 40 -4.22 4.48 5.15
N ILE A 41 -3.19 3.88 5.74
CA ILE A 41 -2.80 2.50 5.44
C ILE A 41 -3.71 1.59 6.25
N ASP A 42 -4.46 0.71 5.60
CA ASP A 42 -5.44 -0.13 6.28
C ASP A 42 -4.79 -1.05 7.32
N THR A 43 -3.80 -1.82 6.90
CA THR A 43 -3.10 -2.75 7.78
C THR A 43 -1.67 -2.94 7.32
N ALA A 44 -0.76 -2.94 8.27
CA ALA A 44 0.63 -3.33 8.04
C ALA A 44 1.07 -4.19 9.21
N PHE A 45 1.80 -5.26 8.94
CA PHE A 45 2.36 -6.08 10.00
C PHE A 45 3.84 -6.37 9.75
N GLU A 46 4.58 -6.46 10.85
CA GLU A 46 6.02 -6.74 10.81
C GLU A 46 6.25 -8.24 10.76
N GLU A 47 7.08 -8.66 9.82
CA GLU A 47 7.47 -10.06 9.66
C GLU A 47 8.96 -10.09 9.29
N ASP A 48 9.77 -10.67 10.15
CA ASP A 48 11.22 -10.79 9.92
C ASP A 48 11.95 -9.47 9.66
N GLY A 49 11.56 -8.41 10.38
CA GLY A 49 12.19 -7.09 10.25
C GLY A 49 11.74 -6.30 9.04
N GLU A 50 10.71 -6.75 8.34
CA GLU A 50 10.15 -6.08 7.18
C GLU A 50 8.65 -5.96 7.32
N TRP A 51 8.05 -5.04 6.56
CA TRP A 51 6.60 -4.86 6.58
C TRP A 51 5.90 -5.66 5.49
N VAL A 52 4.71 -6.14 5.83
CA VAL A 52 3.74 -6.63 4.84
C VAL A 52 2.55 -5.68 4.93
N LEU A 53 2.20 -5.08 3.81
CA LEU A 53 1.13 -4.10 3.71
C LEU A 53 -0.09 -4.75 3.07
N VAL A 54 -1.26 -4.54 3.68
CA VAL A 54 -2.53 -5.09 3.16
C VAL A 54 -3.55 -3.96 3.08
N ASP A 55 -4.14 -3.82 1.91
CA ASP A 55 -5.22 -2.87 1.67
C ASP A 55 -6.48 -3.64 1.28
N TYR A 56 -7.63 -3.24 1.80
CA TYR A 56 -8.90 -3.93 1.56
C TYR A 56 -9.73 -3.16 0.53
N LYS A 57 -10.22 -3.87 -0.49
CA LYS A 57 -11.04 -3.26 -1.53
C LYS A 57 -12.35 -4.02 -1.72
N THR A 58 -13.42 -3.27 -1.91
CA THR A 58 -14.75 -3.80 -2.14
C THR A 58 -15.20 -3.64 -3.60
N ASP A 59 -14.31 -3.16 -4.46
CA ASP A 59 -14.60 -2.92 -5.87
C ASP A 59 -15.18 -4.16 -6.55
N ARG A 60 -16.13 -3.93 -7.43
CA ARG A 60 -16.68 -4.99 -8.26
C ARG A 60 -15.74 -5.20 -9.45
N VAL A 61 -14.92 -6.23 -9.35
CA VAL A 61 -13.93 -6.58 -10.38
C VAL A 61 -14.09 -8.05 -10.74
N THR A 62 -13.58 -8.42 -11.90
CA THR A 62 -13.62 -9.80 -12.39
C THR A 62 -12.28 -10.50 -12.27
N SER A 63 -11.21 -9.77 -12.00
CA SER A 63 -9.86 -10.36 -11.87
C SER A 63 -8.98 -9.52 -10.95
N GLY A 64 -7.93 -10.16 -10.42
CA GLY A 64 -6.91 -9.48 -9.62
C GLY A 64 -6.12 -8.46 -10.45
N GLU A 65 -5.90 -8.73 -11.73
CA GLU A 65 -5.20 -7.82 -12.63
C GLU A 65 -5.92 -6.46 -12.75
N GLU A 66 -7.23 -6.47 -12.75
CA GLU A 66 -8.03 -5.25 -12.81
C GLU A 66 -7.79 -4.39 -11.56
N LEU A 67 -7.69 -5.02 -10.39
CA LEU A 67 -7.38 -4.31 -9.14
C LEU A 67 -5.97 -3.74 -9.15
N ILE A 68 -4.99 -4.51 -9.60
CA ILE A 68 -3.61 -4.04 -9.69
C ILE A 68 -3.52 -2.82 -10.59
N LYS A 69 -4.12 -2.90 -11.77
CA LYS A 69 -4.13 -1.79 -12.73
C LYS A 69 -4.74 -0.52 -12.11
N ARG A 70 -5.81 -0.69 -11.35
CA ARG A 70 -6.54 0.43 -10.74
C ARG A 70 -5.77 1.09 -9.58
N TYR A 71 -5.06 0.30 -8.79
CA TYR A 71 -4.48 0.76 -7.52
C TYR A 71 -2.96 0.69 -7.42
N LYS A 72 -2.26 0.35 -8.50
CA LYS A 72 -0.79 0.21 -8.47
C LYS A 72 -0.08 1.45 -7.95
N ILE A 73 -0.45 2.62 -8.45
CA ILE A 73 0.17 3.88 -8.04
C ILE A 73 -0.11 4.14 -6.56
N GLN A 74 -1.35 3.96 -6.12
CA GLN A 74 -1.71 4.13 -4.72
C GLN A 74 -0.90 3.22 -3.81
N MET A 75 -0.77 1.95 -4.18
CA MET A 75 -0.03 0.99 -3.36
C MET A 75 1.46 1.28 -3.31
N ASP A 76 2.03 1.74 -4.43
CA ASP A 76 3.43 2.16 -4.45
C ASP A 76 3.68 3.36 -3.53
N LEU A 77 2.75 4.32 -3.50
CA LEU A 77 2.84 5.47 -2.60
C LEU A 77 2.69 5.06 -1.14
N TYR A 78 1.78 4.16 -0.83
CA TYR A 78 1.57 3.66 0.52
C TYR A 78 2.79 2.90 1.03
N LYS A 79 3.39 2.08 0.15
CA LYS A 79 4.62 1.35 0.45
C LYS A 79 5.75 2.32 0.80
N GLU A 80 5.94 3.34 -0.01
CA GLU A 80 6.96 4.37 0.26
C GLU A 80 6.68 5.11 1.56
N ALA A 81 5.42 5.48 1.80
CA ALA A 81 5.03 6.17 3.03
C ALA A 81 5.39 5.36 4.26
N LEU A 82 5.08 4.06 4.25
CA LEU A 82 5.38 3.18 5.37
C LEU A 82 6.89 3.06 5.60
N GLN A 83 7.66 2.93 4.52
CA GLN A 83 9.12 2.86 4.62
C GLN A 83 9.71 4.15 5.18
N ARG A 84 9.20 5.31 4.77
CA ARG A 84 9.65 6.60 5.29
C ARG A 84 9.32 6.78 6.77
N LEU A 85 8.10 6.38 7.17
CA LEU A 85 7.64 6.54 8.55
C LEU A 85 8.40 5.65 9.54
N THR A 86 8.81 4.48 9.10
CA THR A 86 9.33 3.46 10.01
C THR A 86 10.80 3.15 9.84
N GLY A 87 11.39 3.48 8.70
CA GLY A 87 12.76 3.12 8.39
C GLY A 87 12.93 1.64 8.04
N MET A 88 11.85 0.88 7.93
CA MET A 88 11.89 -0.55 7.60
C MET A 88 11.36 -0.80 6.20
N PRO A 89 11.95 -1.75 5.46
CA PRO A 89 11.47 -2.04 4.11
C PRO A 89 10.13 -2.76 4.11
N VAL A 90 9.39 -2.60 3.02
CA VAL A 90 8.16 -3.35 2.76
C VAL A 90 8.51 -4.49 1.82
N LYS A 91 8.38 -5.72 2.28
CA LYS A 91 8.72 -6.90 1.46
C LYS A 91 7.57 -7.40 0.62
N ALA A 92 6.35 -7.09 0.97
CA ALA A 92 5.18 -7.54 0.24
C ALA A 92 4.03 -6.56 0.43
N CYS A 93 3.22 -6.43 -0.62
CA CYS A 93 2.07 -5.55 -0.63
C CYS A 93 0.92 -6.31 -1.26
N TYR A 94 -0.21 -6.36 -0.55
CA TYR A 94 -1.39 -7.11 -1.00
C TYR A 94 -2.61 -6.21 -1.05
N ILE A 95 -3.48 -6.47 -2.03
CA ILE A 95 -4.85 -5.96 -2.03
C ILE A 95 -5.74 -7.17 -1.74
N TYR A 96 -6.49 -7.11 -0.66
CA TYR A 96 -7.50 -8.13 -0.39
C TYR A 96 -8.83 -7.70 -1.02
N SER A 97 -9.32 -8.52 -1.95
CA SER A 97 -10.57 -8.26 -2.63
C SER A 97 -11.71 -9.02 -1.95
N PHE A 98 -12.68 -8.30 -1.41
CA PHE A 98 -13.86 -8.94 -0.86
C PHE A 98 -14.73 -9.54 -1.97
N ARG A 99 -14.67 -8.96 -3.16
CA ARG A 99 -15.42 -9.48 -4.32
C ARG A 99 -14.87 -10.82 -4.79
N LEU A 100 -13.54 -10.93 -4.87
CA LEU A 100 -12.88 -12.15 -5.36
C LEU A 100 -12.58 -13.13 -4.24
N HIS A 101 -12.74 -12.72 -2.98
CA HIS A 101 -12.38 -13.50 -1.79
C HIS A 101 -10.93 -13.97 -1.83
N ASP A 102 -10.03 -13.08 -2.24
CA ASP A 102 -8.63 -13.43 -2.44
C ASP A 102 -7.71 -12.23 -2.18
N ALA A 103 -6.48 -12.55 -1.79
CA ALA A 103 -5.42 -11.58 -1.61
C ALA A 103 -4.56 -11.55 -2.88
N ILE A 104 -4.46 -10.35 -3.47
CA ILE A 104 -3.73 -10.16 -4.73
C ILE A 104 -2.41 -9.49 -4.42
N ILE A 105 -1.30 -10.10 -4.82
CA ILE A 105 0.02 -9.51 -4.62
C ILE A 105 0.24 -8.38 -5.62
N VAL A 106 0.79 -7.27 -5.13
CA VAL A 106 1.12 -6.09 -5.94
C VAL A 106 2.63 -5.92 -5.92
N ASP A 107 3.23 -6.00 -7.10
CA ASP A 107 4.69 -5.85 -7.25
C ASP A 107 5.12 -4.39 -7.45
#